data_3cfe3658182a7618bf251c7829fc10f9
#
_entry.id   3cfe3658182a7618bf251c7829fc10f9
#
_cell.length_a   1.000
_cell.length_b   1.000
_cell.length_c   1.000
_cell.angle_alpha   90.00
_cell.angle_beta   90.00
_cell.angle_gamma   90.00
#
_symmetry.space_group_name_H-M   'P 1'
#
loop_
_entity.id
_entity.type
_entity.pdbx_description
1 polymer ?
#
loop_
_entity_poly.entity_id
_entity_poly.type
_entity_poly.pdbx_seq_one_letter_code
_entity_poly.pdbx_strand_id
1 'polypeptide(L)'
;MNTPQIVIDTSVLVAALRSRRGASYRLLTLIDSGTFVANVSVPLVLEYEEAAKRLMGQIALTARDIDHILDYICVVASHHAVFYLWRPFLKDPKDDMVLELAVSAGCDFIVTYNQRDFEGAEQFGIGIITPKEFLQKIGELP
;
A
#
# COMPACT_ATOMS: atom_id res chain seq x y z
N MET A 1 6.32 -22.44 -1.63
CA MET A 1 6.09 -21.16 -2.32
C MET A 1 5.93 -20.07 -1.29
N ASN A 2 6.60 -18.97 -1.50
CA ASN A 2 6.55 -17.86 -0.56
C ASN A 2 5.32 -17.00 -0.81
N THR A 3 4.69 -16.59 0.28
CA THR A 3 3.59 -15.61 0.21
C THR A 3 4.14 -14.27 -0.28
N PRO A 4 3.52 -13.65 -1.29
CA PRO A 4 3.96 -12.34 -1.77
C PRO A 4 3.98 -11.29 -0.67
N GLN A 5 5.07 -10.54 -0.61
CA GLN A 5 5.25 -9.42 0.30
C GLN A 5 5.05 -8.13 -0.47
N ILE A 6 4.13 -7.29 -0.04
CA ILE A 6 3.80 -6.06 -0.76
C ILE A 6 3.79 -4.85 0.15
N VAL A 7 3.94 -3.68 -0.46
CA VAL A 7 3.57 -2.40 0.13
C VAL A 7 2.40 -1.84 -0.68
N ILE A 8 1.35 -1.43 -0.01
CA ILE A 8 0.19 -0.81 -0.64
C ILE A 8 0.40 0.70 -0.60
N ASP A 9 0.56 1.30 -1.77
CA ASP A 9 0.70 2.75 -1.88
C ASP A 9 -0.60 3.44 -1.45
N THR A 10 -0.47 4.65 -0.92
CA THR A 10 -1.60 5.45 -0.44
C THR A 10 -2.68 5.64 -1.51
N SER A 11 -2.29 5.74 -2.80
CA SER A 11 -3.24 5.88 -3.90
C SER A 11 -4.25 4.72 -3.94
N VAL A 12 -3.82 3.53 -3.57
CA VAL A 12 -4.67 2.33 -3.56
C VAL A 12 -5.64 2.37 -2.38
N LEU A 13 -5.17 2.78 -1.20
CA LEU A 13 -6.04 2.95 -0.04
C LEU A 13 -7.14 3.97 -0.33
N VAL A 14 -6.78 5.12 -0.88
CA VAL A 14 -7.74 6.17 -1.25
C VAL A 14 -8.78 5.63 -2.22
N ALA A 15 -8.35 4.91 -3.26
CA ALA A 15 -9.27 4.32 -4.23
C ALA A 15 -10.22 3.32 -3.57
N ALA A 16 -9.74 2.52 -2.64
CA ALA A 16 -10.56 1.55 -1.91
C ALA A 16 -11.62 2.23 -1.04
N LEU A 17 -11.28 3.36 -0.43
CA LEU A 17 -12.22 4.12 0.39
C LEU A 17 -13.27 4.84 -0.45
N ARG A 18 -12.97 5.15 -1.71
CA ARG A 18 -13.88 5.83 -2.63
C ARG A 18 -14.87 4.88 -3.29
N SER A 19 -14.53 3.62 -3.48
CA SER A 19 -15.36 2.68 -4.24
C SER A 19 -15.21 1.25 -3.74
N ARG A 20 -16.34 0.62 -3.43
CA ARG A 20 -16.38 -0.79 -3.02
C ARG A 20 -16.36 -1.74 -4.22
N ARG A 21 -16.42 -1.23 -5.44
CA ARG A 21 -16.49 -2.05 -6.66
C ARG A 21 -15.14 -2.30 -7.30
N GLY A 22 -14.13 -1.53 -6.93
CA GLY A 22 -12.84 -1.58 -7.58
C GLY A 22 -11.91 -2.66 -7.05
N ALA A 23 -10.83 -2.89 -7.79
CA ALA A 23 -9.78 -3.83 -7.40
C ALA A 23 -9.10 -3.43 -6.09
N SER A 24 -8.99 -2.14 -5.81
CA SER A 24 -8.40 -1.65 -4.55
C SER A 24 -9.20 -2.10 -3.33
N TYR A 25 -10.52 -2.01 -3.40
CA TYR A 25 -11.38 -2.49 -2.31
C TYR A 25 -11.23 -3.99 -2.12
N ARG A 26 -11.23 -4.74 -3.21
CA ARG A 26 -11.03 -6.19 -3.18
C ARG A 26 -9.70 -6.55 -2.52
N LEU A 27 -8.65 -5.83 -2.87
CA LEU A 27 -7.33 -6.02 -2.26
C LEU A 27 -7.39 -5.83 -0.75
N LEU A 28 -8.01 -4.74 -0.27
CA LEU A 28 -8.14 -4.50 1.16
C LEU A 28 -8.97 -5.57 1.88
N THR A 29 -10.01 -6.11 1.25
CA THR A 29 -10.80 -7.18 1.86
C THR A 29 -10.02 -8.47 2.03
N LEU A 30 -8.95 -8.65 1.27
CA LEU A 30 -8.09 -9.84 1.31
C LEU A 30 -6.85 -9.66 2.19
N ILE A 31 -6.72 -8.53 2.87
CA ILE A 31 -5.48 -8.20 3.59
C ILE A 31 -5.15 -9.20 4.71
N ASP A 32 -6.15 -9.87 5.25
CA ASP A 32 -5.99 -10.90 6.29
C ASP A 32 -6.18 -12.33 5.77
N SER A 33 -6.30 -12.50 4.46
CA SER A 33 -6.62 -13.80 3.86
C SER A 33 -5.47 -14.80 3.87
N GLY A 34 -4.24 -14.33 4.06
CA GLY A 34 -3.04 -15.16 3.96
C GLY A 34 -2.50 -15.31 2.53
N THR A 35 -3.15 -14.71 1.53
CA THR A 35 -2.70 -14.79 0.14
C THR A 35 -1.56 -13.83 -0.17
N PHE A 36 -1.37 -12.82 0.66
CA PHE A 36 -0.23 -11.90 0.61
C PHE A 36 -0.01 -11.28 1.99
N VAL A 37 1.12 -10.66 2.18
CA VAL A 37 1.45 -9.91 3.40
C VAL A 37 1.63 -8.44 3.04
N ALA A 38 0.85 -7.56 3.65
CA ALA A 38 1.04 -6.14 3.54
C ALA A 38 2.07 -5.68 4.57
N ASN A 39 2.97 -4.80 4.18
CA ASN A 39 4.01 -4.27 5.03
C ASN A 39 3.81 -2.77 5.23
N VAL A 40 3.99 -2.29 6.45
CA VAL A 40 3.83 -0.89 6.80
C VAL A 40 4.99 -0.39 7.65
N SER A 41 5.15 0.92 7.66
CA SER A 41 6.01 1.66 8.56
C SER A 41 5.18 2.74 9.22
N VAL A 42 5.68 3.34 10.29
CA VAL A 42 4.97 4.46 10.94
C VAL A 42 4.73 5.61 9.97
N PRO A 43 5.74 6.07 9.19
CA PRO A 43 5.48 7.13 8.20
C PRO A 43 4.40 6.79 7.20
N LEU A 44 4.33 5.55 6.73
CA LEU A 44 3.30 5.14 5.77
C LEU A 44 1.91 5.15 6.39
N VAL A 45 1.76 4.66 7.62
CA VAL A 45 0.47 4.68 8.31
C VAL A 45 -0.01 6.11 8.53
N LEU A 46 0.91 7.03 8.89
CA LEU A 46 0.57 8.45 9.03
C LEU A 46 0.12 9.05 7.70
N GLU A 47 0.75 8.67 6.60
CA GLU A 47 0.33 9.09 5.26
C GLU A 47 -1.06 8.54 4.91
N TYR A 48 -1.33 7.29 5.25
CA TYR A 48 -2.66 6.70 5.08
C TYR A 48 -3.72 7.52 5.83
N GLU A 49 -3.45 7.83 7.09
CA GLU A 49 -4.37 8.60 7.92
C GLU A 49 -4.64 9.98 7.34
N GLU A 50 -3.60 10.69 6.97
CA GLU A 50 -3.72 12.03 6.39
C GLU A 50 -4.54 12.00 5.11
N ALA A 51 -4.22 11.08 4.20
CA ALA A 51 -4.90 10.98 2.92
C ALA A 51 -6.37 10.55 3.08
N ALA A 52 -6.65 9.60 3.97
CA ALA A 52 -8.01 9.14 4.24
C ALA A 52 -8.86 10.25 4.85
N LYS A 53 -8.32 11.00 5.79
CA LYS A 53 -9.06 12.09 6.45
C LYS A 53 -9.34 13.26 5.53
N ARG A 54 -8.54 13.49 4.50
CA ARG A 54 -8.85 14.49 3.46
C ARG A 54 -10.11 14.15 2.67
N LEU A 55 -10.53 12.88 2.66
CA LEU A 55 -11.73 12.46 1.95
C LEU A 55 -13.01 12.71 2.72
N MET A 56 -12.93 13.09 4.00
CA MET A 56 -14.11 13.36 4.81
C MET A 56 -14.96 14.45 4.17
N GLY A 57 -16.27 14.20 4.10
CA GLY A 57 -17.20 15.06 3.39
C GLY A 57 -17.38 14.70 1.91
N GLN A 58 -16.49 13.92 1.34
CA GLN A 58 -16.58 13.43 -0.05
C GLN A 58 -17.03 11.97 -0.12
N ILE A 59 -16.92 11.25 0.99
CA ILE A 59 -17.31 9.85 1.11
C ILE A 59 -18.23 9.67 2.32
N ALA A 60 -18.91 8.53 2.39
CA ALA A 60 -19.88 8.26 3.46
C ALA A 60 -19.22 7.84 4.79
N LEU A 61 -17.89 7.69 4.82
CA LEU A 61 -17.19 7.25 6.02
C LEU A 61 -16.94 8.41 6.98
N THR A 62 -17.13 8.14 8.29
CA THR A 62 -16.81 9.08 9.35
C THR A 62 -15.33 8.95 9.74
N ALA A 63 -14.84 9.91 10.55
CA ALA A 63 -13.48 9.81 11.10
C ALA A 63 -13.29 8.53 11.91
N ARG A 64 -14.32 8.12 12.63
CA ARG A 64 -14.29 6.87 13.41
C ARG A 64 -14.17 5.63 12.52
N ASP A 65 -14.89 5.62 11.40
CA ASP A 65 -14.79 4.54 10.42
C ASP A 65 -13.37 4.44 9.86
N ILE A 66 -12.79 5.58 9.53
CA ILE A 66 -11.41 5.65 9.02
C ILE A 66 -10.43 5.12 10.06
N ASP A 67 -10.56 5.55 11.33
CA ASP A 67 -9.70 5.07 12.41
C ASP A 67 -9.80 3.55 12.58
N HIS A 68 -11.01 2.99 12.48
CA HIS A 68 -11.20 1.54 12.56
C HIS A 68 -10.52 0.80 11.42
N ILE A 69 -10.60 1.34 10.20
CA ILE A 69 -9.94 0.73 9.03
C ILE A 69 -8.42 0.75 9.21
N LEU A 70 -7.88 1.88 9.65
CA LEU A 70 -6.43 2.02 9.87
C LEU A 70 -5.95 1.11 10.99
N ASP A 71 -6.69 1.02 12.08
CA ASP A 71 -6.36 0.12 13.19
C ASP A 71 -6.35 -1.33 12.72
N TYR A 72 -7.31 -1.71 11.90
CA TYR A 72 -7.36 -3.06 11.33
C TYR A 72 -6.14 -3.35 10.46
N ILE A 73 -5.79 -2.42 9.58
CA ILE A 73 -4.58 -2.56 8.74
C ILE A 73 -3.35 -2.74 9.63
N CYS A 74 -3.22 -1.93 10.68
CA CYS A 74 -2.10 -2.00 11.61
C CYS A 74 -2.01 -3.33 12.37
N VAL A 75 -3.17 -3.93 12.68
CA VAL A 75 -3.19 -5.23 13.36
C VAL A 75 -2.73 -6.36 12.43
N VAL A 76 -3.13 -6.29 11.16
CA VAL A 76 -2.90 -7.38 10.19
C VAL A 76 -1.53 -7.26 9.51
N ALA A 77 -1.09 -6.04 9.21
CA ALA A 77 0.13 -5.80 8.44
C ALA A 77 1.40 -6.13 9.24
N SER A 78 2.47 -6.43 8.51
CA SER A 78 3.80 -6.59 9.08
C SER A 78 4.44 -5.21 9.24
N HIS A 79 4.93 -4.91 10.46
CA HIS A 79 5.48 -3.61 10.79
C HIS A 79 6.99 -3.60 10.68
N HIS A 80 7.53 -2.53 10.09
CA HIS A 80 8.97 -2.34 9.91
C HIS A 80 9.38 -0.96 10.38
N ALA A 81 10.48 -0.90 11.12
CA ALA A 81 11.14 0.36 11.42
C ALA A 81 12.21 0.57 10.35
N VAL A 82 12.08 1.66 9.61
CA VAL A 82 13.02 1.99 8.54
C VAL A 82 14.00 3.03 9.08
N PHE A 83 15.20 2.61 9.46
CA PHE A 83 16.28 3.49 9.93
C PHE A 83 17.16 3.83 8.77
N TYR A 84 16.74 4.79 7.95
CA TYR A 84 17.39 4.84 6.70
C TYR A 84 17.65 6.24 6.21
N LEU A 85 18.83 6.43 5.69
CA LEU A 85 19.28 7.70 5.18
C LEU A 85 19.58 7.57 3.69
N TRP A 86 18.53 7.29 2.92
CA TRP A 86 18.69 7.29 1.50
C TRP A 86 18.91 8.70 0.99
N ARG A 87 19.76 8.78 0.00
CA ARG A 87 19.68 9.94 -0.86
C ARG A 87 18.38 9.81 -1.64
N PRO A 88 17.66 10.91 -1.84
CA PRO A 88 16.44 10.86 -2.63
C PRO A 88 16.68 10.19 -3.97
N PHE A 89 15.95 9.13 -4.25
CA PHE A 89 15.99 8.40 -5.51
C PHE A 89 14.83 8.82 -6.40
N LEU A 90 13.65 8.96 -5.81
CA LEU A 90 12.43 9.37 -6.50
C LEU A 90 12.22 10.87 -6.32
N LYS A 91 11.36 11.45 -7.16
CA LYS A 91 11.09 12.89 -7.14
C LYS A 91 10.35 13.35 -5.89
N ASP A 92 9.41 12.53 -5.42
CA ASP A 92 8.59 12.86 -4.25
C ASP A 92 9.09 12.10 -3.02
N PRO A 93 9.38 12.80 -1.91
CA PRO A 93 9.78 12.15 -0.66
C PRO A 93 8.78 11.12 -0.13
N LYS A 94 7.50 11.28 -0.42
CA LYS A 94 6.48 10.31 -0.01
C LYS A 94 6.63 9.00 -0.76
N ASP A 95 6.99 9.07 -2.03
CA ASP A 95 7.24 7.89 -2.85
C ASP A 95 8.55 7.20 -2.43
N ASP A 96 9.58 7.99 -2.12
CA ASP A 96 10.83 7.45 -1.58
C ASP A 96 10.58 6.66 -0.29
N MET A 97 9.73 7.16 0.59
CA MET A 97 9.38 6.47 1.83
C MET A 97 8.76 5.08 1.55
N VAL A 98 7.90 4.99 0.55
CA VAL A 98 7.28 3.73 0.14
C VAL A 98 8.34 2.78 -0.42
N LEU A 99 9.21 3.28 -1.29
CA LEU A 99 10.28 2.49 -1.88
C LEU A 99 11.25 1.98 -0.81
N GLU A 100 11.67 2.84 0.11
CA GLU A 100 12.56 2.46 1.22
C GLU A 100 11.96 1.34 2.05
N LEU A 101 10.68 1.43 2.38
CA LEU A 101 9.98 0.39 3.12
C LEU A 101 10.01 -0.94 2.34
N ALA A 102 9.68 -0.89 1.06
CA ALA A 102 9.66 -2.07 0.21
C ALA A 102 11.02 -2.77 0.14
N VAL A 103 12.09 -1.98 0.02
CA VAL A 103 13.45 -2.53 0.00
C VAL A 103 13.83 -3.11 1.36
N SER A 104 13.60 -2.37 2.43
CA SER A 104 13.94 -2.81 3.79
C SER A 104 13.19 -4.07 4.21
N ALA A 105 11.94 -4.20 3.81
CA ALA A 105 11.10 -5.34 4.14
C ALA A 105 11.29 -6.52 3.19
N GLY A 106 12.11 -6.38 2.16
CA GLY A 106 12.33 -7.44 1.16
C GLY A 106 11.06 -7.74 0.37
N CYS A 107 10.29 -6.70 0.03
CA CYS A 107 9.03 -6.87 -0.67
C CYS A 107 9.22 -7.27 -2.13
N ASP A 108 8.22 -7.97 -2.66
CA ASP A 108 8.16 -8.37 -4.06
C ASP A 108 7.56 -7.26 -4.92
N PHE A 109 6.57 -6.53 -4.38
CA PHE A 109 5.83 -5.53 -5.14
C PHE A 109 5.49 -4.30 -4.31
N ILE A 110 5.42 -3.16 -5.01
CA ILE A 110 4.66 -1.99 -4.59
C ILE A 110 3.40 -1.97 -5.44
N VAL A 111 2.23 -1.99 -4.78
CA VAL A 111 0.94 -1.95 -5.46
C VAL A 111 0.48 -0.51 -5.49
N THR A 112 0.36 0.06 -6.68
CA THR A 112 0.10 1.50 -6.87
C THR A 112 -0.61 1.77 -8.20
N TYR A 113 -1.38 2.86 -8.24
CA TYR A 113 -1.89 3.40 -9.49
C TYR A 113 -0.91 4.37 -10.16
N ASN A 114 0.07 4.86 -9.40
CA ASN A 114 1.01 5.89 -9.87
C ASN A 114 2.36 5.26 -10.27
N GLN A 115 2.32 4.33 -11.21
CA GLN A 115 3.50 3.55 -11.58
C GLN A 115 4.69 4.41 -12.02
N ARG A 116 4.44 5.53 -12.69
CA ARG A 116 5.50 6.45 -13.13
C ARG A 116 6.31 7.04 -11.97
N ASP A 117 5.66 7.24 -10.82
CA ASP A 117 6.31 7.84 -9.67
C ASP A 117 7.36 6.90 -9.05
N PHE A 118 7.31 5.62 -9.41
CA PHE A 118 8.24 4.60 -8.94
C PHE A 118 9.18 4.09 -10.03
N GLU A 119 9.32 4.84 -11.11
CA GLU A 119 10.21 4.46 -12.21
C GLU A 119 11.64 4.28 -11.70
N GLY A 120 12.25 3.16 -12.02
CA GLY A 120 13.57 2.79 -11.53
C GLY A 120 13.58 1.88 -10.32
N ALA A 121 12.44 1.63 -9.68
CA ALA A 121 12.35 0.75 -8.51
C ALA A 121 12.75 -0.69 -8.82
N GLU A 122 12.61 -1.12 -10.06
CA GLU A 122 13.01 -2.44 -10.51
C GLU A 122 14.51 -2.72 -10.33
N GLN A 123 15.34 -1.68 -10.23
CA GLN A 123 16.77 -1.81 -9.91
C GLN A 123 16.99 -2.46 -8.54
N PHE A 124 16.01 -2.34 -7.66
CA PHE A 124 16.07 -2.90 -6.31
C PHE A 124 15.35 -4.23 -6.21
N GLY A 125 14.92 -4.79 -7.34
CA GLY A 125 14.17 -6.05 -7.36
C GLY A 125 12.70 -5.92 -6.99
N ILE A 126 12.16 -4.70 -6.96
CA ILE A 126 10.78 -4.42 -6.59
C ILE A 126 9.94 -4.26 -7.85
N GLY A 127 8.90 -5.08 -8.00
CA GLY A 127 7.93 -4.93 -9.09
C GLY A 127 6.92 -3.85 -8.76
N ILE A 128 6.54 -3.07 -9.77
CA ILE A 128 5.51 -2.02 -9.64
C ILE A 128 4.27 -2.51 -10.38
N ILE A 129 3.15 -2.62 -9.69
CA ILE A 129 1.98 -3.32 -10.19
C ILE A 129 0.69 -2.61 -9.72
N THR A 130 -0.36 -2.66 -10.55
CA THR A 130 -1.66 -2.13 -10.14
C THR A 130 -2.40 -3.15 -9.27
N PRO A 131 -3.41 -2.72 -8.50
CA PRO A 131 -4.23 -3.65 -7.72
C PRO A 131 -4.86 -4.76 -8.57
N LYS A 132 -5.37 -4.40 -9.75
CA LYS A 132 -5.98 -5.38 -10.66
C LYS A 132 -4.97 -6.42 -11.12
N GLU A 133 -3.81 -5.97 -11.57
CA GLU A 133 -2.74 -6.86 -12.03
C GLU A 133 -2.24 -7.76 -10.91
N PHE A 134 -2.11 -7.21 -9.70
CA PHE A 134 -1.70 -8.00 -8.55
C PHE A 134 -2.73 -9.08 -8.21
N LEU A 135 -4.01 -8.74 -8.17
CA LEU A 135 -5.08 -9.70 -7.90
C LEU A 135 -5.13 -10.80 -8.96
N GLN A 136 -4.89 -10.45 -10.22
CA GLN A 136 -4.79 -11.44 -11.30
C GLN A 136 -3.61 -12.39 -11.05
N LYS A 137 -2.50 -11.84 -10.62
CA LYS A 137 -1.27 -12.61 -10.37
C LYS A 137 -1.43 -13.62 -9.25
N ILE A 138 -2.18 -13.28 -8.21
CA ILE A 138 -2.44 -14.20 -7.08
C ILE A 138 -3.67 -15.08 -7.29
N GLY A 139 -4.32 -14.99 -8.46
CA GLY A 139 -5.46 -15.85 -8.80
C GLY A 139 -6.80 -15.41 -8.23
N GLU A 140 -6.90 -14.17 -7.75
CA GLU A 140 -8.14 -13.64 -7.15
C GLU A 140 -9.01 -12.89 -8.17
N LEU A 141 -8.53 -12.64 -9.37
CA LEU A 141 -9.26 -12.12 -10.52
C LEU A 141 -8.84 -12.86 -11.78
N PRO A 142 -9.78 -13.04 -12.74
CA PRO A 142 -9.45 -13.65 -14.03
C PRO A 142 -8.47 -12.85 -14.86
#